data_3357e9a4572d1a64a72ba553b682d6fc
#
_entry.id   3357e9a4572d1a64a72ba553b682d6fc
#
_cell.length_a   1.000
_cell.length_b   1.000
_cell.length_c   1.000
_cell.angle_alpha   90.00
_cell.angle_beta   90.00
_cell.angle_gamma   90.00
#
_symmetry.space_group_name_H-M   'P 1'
#
loop_
_entity.id
_entity.type
_entity.pdbx_description
1 polymer ?
#
loop_
_entity_poly.entity_id
_entity_poly.type
_entity_poly.pdbx_seq_one_letter_code
_entity_poly.pdbx_strand_id
1 'polypeptide(L)'
;MKPLVEKYIGSIPTSKHVLKFTDDKLRTAKGKVVNDFRTPMLQPKVSEFLLFSDYTLRNKQTMLLLNMALNNRYLKSIREEKGGTYGVQVSYTLSYRPEKQALLQIQFDTNEEMADELVPIVFDEIEKIATEGPEAKDINDSREYLVKQFKNTLENNGTWFGLIDDYNRHKQNLLADYEKTLNSITYDEIRDLAKKLLDSGNVIQVTMRPEAQPEADE
;
A
#
# COMPACT_ATOMS: atom_id res chain seq x y z
N MET A 1 -26.83 -22.23 15.78
CA MET A 1 -25.43 -22.25 15.35
C MET A 1 -24.48 -22.46 16.54
N LYS A 2 -24.49 -21.60 17.60
CA LYS A 2 -23.57 -21.68 18.73
C LYS A 2 -23.43 -23.11 19.34
N PRO A 3 -24.49 -23.84 19.66
CA PRO A 3 -24.34 -25.19 20.26
C PRO A 3 -23.62 -26.18 19.34
N LEU A 4 -23.80 -26.06 18.01
CA LEU A 4 -23.07 -26.89 17.04
C LEU A 4 -21.60 -26.57 16.98
N VAL A 5 -21.25 -25.29 17.02
CA VAL A 5 -19.84 -24.82 17.07
C VAL A 5 -19.17 -25.32 18.36
N GLU A 6 -19.82 -25.16 19.49
CA GLU A 6 -19.33 -25.68 20.78
C GLU A 6 -19.12 -27.18 20.79
N LYS A 7 -20.10 -27.91 20.21
CA LYS A 7 -20.06 -29.40 20.15
C LYS A 7 -18.97 -29.92 19.21
N TYR A 8 -18.83 -29.35 18.01
CA TYR A 8 -17.99 -29.94 16.96
C TYR A 8 -16.62 -29.25 16.80
N ILE A 9 -16.51 -28.00 17.22
CA ILE A 9 -15.26 -27.24 17.11
C ILE A 9 -14.68 -26.99 18.50
N GLY A 10 -15.49 -26.50 19.44
CA GLY A 10 -15.03 -26.21 20.81
C GLY A 10 -14.65 -27.45 21.60
N SER A 11 -15.11 -28.64 21.22
CA SER A 11 -14.72 -29.89 21.85
C SER A 11 -13.47 -30.55 21.26
N ILE A 12 -12.89 -29.99 20.21
CA ILE A 12 -11.65 -30.51 19.62
C ILE A 12 -10.53 -30.44 20.68
N PRO A 13 -9.85 -31.56 20.97
CA PRO A 13 -8.74 -31.54 21.92
C PRO A 13 -7.68 -30.54 21.48
N THR A 14 -7.33 -29.61 22.36
CA THR A 14 -6.25 -28.66 22.11
C THR A 14 -4.95 -29.18 22.68
N SER A 15 -3.88 -29.15 21.90
CA SER A 15 -2.54 -29.32 22.44
C SER A 15 -2.16 -28.06 23.22
N LYS A 16 -1.43 -28.23 24.32
CA LYS A 16 -0.85 -27.07 25.03
C LYS A 16 0.31 -26.43 24.26
N HIS A 17 0.58 -26.93 23.06
CA HIS A 17 1.64 -26.42 22.21
C HIS A 17 1.23 -25.09 21.59
N VAL A 18 1.92 -24.04 21.93
CA VAL A 18 1.78 -22.72 21.35
C VAL A 18 2.82 -22.58 20.24
N LEU A 19 2.37 -22.42 19.02
CA LEU A 19 3.27 -22.11 17.90
C LEU A 19 3.97 -20.77 18.16
N LYS A 20 5.29 -20.82 18.17
CA LYS A 20 6.11 -19.60 18.30
C LYS A 20 6.51 -19.13 16.90
N PHE A 21 6.50 -17.83 16.71
CA PHE A 21 7.07 -17.24 15.50
C PHE A 21 8.57 -17.56 15.45
N THR A 22 9.00 -18.11 14.33
CA THR A 22 10.43 -18.30 14.02
C THR A 22 10.81 -17.26 12.98
N ASP A 23 11.78 -16.43 13.30
CA ASP A 23 12.32 -15.44 12.37
C ASP A 23 13.33 -16.15 11.45
N ASP A 24 13.00 -16.22 10.18
CA ASP A 24 13.87 -16.78 9.11
C ASP A 24 14.97 -15.81 8.68
N LYS A 25 15.02 -14.63 9.30
CA LYS A 25 15.98 -13.54 9.04
C LYS A 25 15.90 -12.93 7.63
N LEU A 26 14.84 -13.21 6.91
CA LEU A 26 14.58 -12.49 5.66
C LEU A 26 14.26 -11.03 5.98
N ARG A 27 14.91 -10.12 5.29
CA ARG A 27 14.75 -8.68 5.45
C ARG A 27 14.67 -8.03 4.08
N THR A 28 13.92 -6.94 4.02
CA THR A 28 13.89 -6.11 2.82
C THR A 28 15.24 -5.44 2.61
N ALA A 29 15.67 -5.32 1.37
CA ALA A 29 16.87 -4.58 1.00
C ALA A 29 16.80 -3.14 1.53
N LYS A 30 17.95 -2.64 2.01
CA LYS A 30 18.09 -1.25 2.45
C LYS A 30 18.74 -0.41 1.37
N GLY A 31 18.37 0.86 1.33
CA GLY A 31 18.86 1.79 0.33
C GLY A 31 18.08 1.68 -1.00
N LYS A 32 18.60 2.33 -2.03
CA LYS A 32 17.99 2.32 -3.36
C LYS A 32 18.48 1.10 -4.15
N VAL A 33 17.54 0.25 -4.55
CA VAL A 33 17.78 -0.90 -5.43
C VAL A 33 17.00 -0.67 -6.72
N VAL A 34 17.67 -0.70 -7.86
CA VAL A 34 17.06 -0.55 -9.18
C VAL A 34 17.32 -1.80 -9.98
N ASN A 35 16.26 -2.44 -10.43
CA ASN A 35 16.29 -3.59 -11.31
C ASN A 35 15.56 -3.24 -12.61
N ASP A 36 16.24 -3.36 -13.72
CA ASP A 36 15.68 -3.25 -15.07
C ASP A 36 16.03 -4.53 -15.83
N PHE A 37 15.00 -5.22 -16.33
CA PHE A 37 15.21 -6.49 -17.03
C PHE A 37 14.16 -6.74 -18.11
N ARG A 38 14.52 -7.56 -19.09
CA ARG A 38 13.63 -7.92 -20.19
C ARG A 38 12.99 -9.27 -19.94
N THR A 39 11.72 -9.38 -20.31
CA THR A 39 10.92 -10.59 -20.15
C THR A 39 9.99 -10.78 -21.36
N PRO A 40 9.50 -12.00 -21.61
CA PRO A 40 8.50 -12.26 -22.66
C PRO A 40 7.15 -11.68 -22.24
N MET A 41 6.98 -10.37 -22.33
CA MET A 41 5.74 -9.66 -22.02
C MET A 41 5.43 -8.63 -23.12
N LEU A 42 4.17 -8.24 -23.23
CA LEU A 42 3.73 -7.33 -24.30
C LEU A 42 3.93 -5.85 -23.96
N GLN A 43 3.92 -5.49 -22.67
CA GLN A 43 4.01 -4.10 -22.22
C GLN A 43 4.93 -3.99 -21.01
N PRO A 44 5.72 -2.90 -20.91
CA PRO A 44 6.53 -2.62 -19.74
C PRO A 44 5.68 -2.44 -18.49
N LYS A 45 6.18 -2.96 -17.39
CA LYS A 45 5.64 -2.72 -16.04
C LYS A 45 6.66 -2.00 -15.19
N VAL A 46 6.20 -0.96 -14.55
CA VAL A 46 7.00 -0.23 -13.57
C VAL A 46 6.40 -0.42 -12.19
N SER A 47 7.22 -0.80 -11.23
CA SER A 47 6.82 -0.91 -9.83
C SER A 47 7.83 -0.17 -8.96
N GLU A 48 7.32 0.72 -8.14
CA GLU A 48 8.09 1.52 -7.18
C GLU A 48 7.67 1.12 -5.77
N PHE A 49 8.64 0.90 -4.89
CA PHE A 49 8.39 0.53 -3.50
C PHE A 49 9.10 1.50 -2.58
N LEU A 50 8.37 2.13 -1.69
CA LEU A 50 8.90 2.97 -0.63
C LEU A 50 8.63 2.31 0.70
N LEU A 51 9.68 2.02 1.45
CA LEU A 51 9.59 1.32 2.73
C LEU A 51 9.63 2.30 3.89
N PHE A 52 8.72 2.05 4.83
CA PHE A 52 8.59 2.83 6.04
C PHE A 52 8.50 1.90 7.24
N SER A 53 9.20 2.19 8.33
CA SER A 53 9.36 1.26 9.45
C SER A 53 8.40 1.44 10.62
N ASP A 54 7.64 2.53 10.68
CA ASP A 54 6.69 2.76 11.77
C ASP A 54 5.36 2.05 11.55
N TYR A 55 4.95 1.24 12.50
CA TYR A 55 3.64 0.60 12.52
C TYR A 55 2.85 1.07 13.73
N THR A 56 1.90 1.95 13.51
CA THR A 56 0.87 2.33 14.47
C THR A 56 -0.49 2.32 13.79
N LEU A 57 -1.57 2.19 14.60
CA LEU A 57 -2.92 2.26 14.03
C LEU A 57 -3.19 3.62 13.37
N ARG A 58 -2.66 4.70 13.96
CA ARG A 58 -2.77 6.04 13.39
C ARG A 58 -2.03 6.13 12.05
N ASN A 59 -0.81 5.63 11.97
CA ASN A 59 -0.03 5.62 10.72
C ASN A 59 -0.72 4.76 9.64
N LYS A 60 -1.44 3.71 10.00
CA LYS A 60 -2.26 2.93 9.06
C LYS A 60 -3.31 3.80 8.37
N GLN A 61 -4.03 4.62 9.13
CA GLN A 61 -5.06 5.51 8.59
C GLN A 61 -4.46 6.72 7.86
N THR A 62 -3.32 7.24 8.34
CA THR A 62 -2.58 8.30 7.63
C THR A 62 -2.07 7.79 6.28
N MET A 63 -1.54 6.55 6.23
CA MET A 63 -1.12 5.90 4.99
C MET A 63 -2.29 5.71 4.01
N LEU A 64 -3.48 5.39 4.52
CA LEU A 64 -4.68 5.27 3.70
C LEU A 64 -5.04 6.61 3.03
N LEU A 65 -4.98 7.74 3.77
CA LEU A 65 -5.23 9.07 3.20
C LEU A 65 -4.13 9.49 2.22
N LEU A 66 -2.86 9.20 2.52
CA LEU A 66 -1.74 9.44 1.60
C LEU A 66 -1.92 8.64 0.30
N ASN A 67 -2.31 7.38 0.40
CA ASN A 67 -2.59 6.53 -0.75
C ASN A 67 -3.69 7.13 -1.64
N MET A 68 -4.79 7.62 -1.05
CA MET A 68 -5.86 8.26 -1.80
C MET A 68 -5.39 9.55 -2.49
N ALA A 69 -4.61 10.39 -1.79
CA ALA A 69 -4.05 11.60 -2.36
C ALA A 69 -3.12 11.32 -3.55
N LEU A 70 -2.25 10.31 -3.42
CA LEU A 70 -1.35 9.89 -4.50
C LEU A 70 -2.11 9.32 -5.69
N ASN A 71 -3.13 8.49 -5.47
CA ASN A 71 -3.96 8.00 -6.58
C ASN A 71 -4.58 9.15 -7.39
N ASN A 72 -5.11 10.18 -6.71
CA ASN A 72 -5.69 11.35 -7.39
C ASN A 72 -4.63 12.13 -8.16
N ARG A 73 -3.42 12.30 -7.61
CA ARG A 73 -2.32 13.01 -8.27
C ARG A 73 -1.81 12.27 -9.50
N TYR A 74 -1.56 10.96 -9.38
CA TYR A 74 -1.09 10.16 -10.52
C TYR A 74 -2.13 10.01 -11.62
N LEU A 75 -3.42 10.04 -11.28
CA LEU A 75 -4.48 10.09 -12.28
C LEU A 75 -4.32 11.33 -13.17
N LYS A 76 -4.03 12.48 -12.57
CA LYS A 76 -3.81 13.74 -13.30
C LYS A 76 -2.46 13.73 -14.03
N SER A 77 -1.36 13.57 -13.31
CA SER A 77 0.00 13.78 -13.83
C SER A 77 0.47 12.69 -14.81
N ILE A 78 0.14 11.43 -14.56
CA ILE A 78 0.61 10.31 -15.38
C ILE A 78 -0.42 9.93 -16.45
N ARG A 79 -1.69 9.81 -16.07
CA ARG A 79 -2.71 9.34 -17.00
C ARG A 79 -3.24 10.47 -17.90
N GLU A 80 -3.68 11.61 -17.32
CA GLU A 80 -4.36 12.68 -18.08
C GLU A 80 -3.37 13.57 -18.81
N GLU A 81 -2.29 14.00 -18.18
CA GLU A 81 -1.32 14.93 -18.77
C GLU A 81 -0.33 14.24 -19.72
N LYS A 82 0.13 13.05 -19.36
CA LYS A 82 1.11 12.31 -20.16
C LYS A 82 0.48 11.27 -21.09
N GLY A 83 -0.68 10.74 -20.74
CA GLY A 83 -1.34 9.69 -21.52
C GLY A 83 -0.54 8.38 -21.58
N GLY A 84 0.43 8.22 -20.69
CA GLY A 84 1.41 7.12 -20.72
C GLY A 84 0.93 5.80 -20.16
N THR A 85 -0.24 5.78 -19.54
CA THR A 85 -0.81 4.57 -18.93
C THR A 85 -2.33 4.62 -18.88
N TYR A 86 -2.95 3.46 -18.80
CA TYR A 86 -4.39 3.36 -18.51
C TYR A 86 -4.72 3.68 -17.05
N GLY A 87 -3.77 3.53 -16.13
CA GLY A 87 -3.93 3.87 -14.73
C GLY A 87 -2.70 3.54 -13.90
N VAL A 88 -2.58 4.23 -12.79
CA VAL A 88 -1.56 3.99 -11.77
C VAL A 88 -2.23 3.39 -10.57
N GLN A 89 -1.72 2.27 -10.09
CA GLN A 89 -2.19 1.63 -8.87
C GLN A 89 -1.28 2.00 -7.72
N VAL A 90 -1.83 2.66 -6.72
CA VAL A 90 -1.16 2.89 -5.44
C VAL A 90 -1.76 1.96 -4.42
N SER A 91 -0.93 1.21 -3.74
CA SER A 91 -1.32 0.32 -2.66
C SER A 91 -0.34 0.43 -1.50
N TYR A 92 -0.74 -0.06 -0.34
CA TYR A 92 0.14 -0.12 0.81
C TYR A 92 -0.08 -1.40 1.61
N THR A 93 1.00 -1.88 2.21
CA THR A 93 0.97 -3.03 3.10
C THR A 93 1.64 -2.68 4.42
N LEU A 94 1.02 -3.09 5.50
CA LEU A 94 1.54 -2.95 6.84
C LEU A 94 1.88 -4.32 7.38
N SER A 95 3.15 -4.58 7.62
CA SER A 95 3.64 -5.83 8.18
C SER A 95 3.96 -5.67 9.66
N TYR A 96 3.55 -6.64 10.45
CA TYR A 96 3.84 -6.69 11.88
C TYR A 96 5.06 -7.55 12.19
N ARG A 97 5.35 -8.50 11.32
CA ARG A 97 6.47 -9.45 11.43
C ARG A 97 7.09 -9.68 10.04
N PRO A 98 8.39 -9.99 9.97
CA PRO A 98 9.36 -10.10 11.07
C PRO A 98 9.68 -8.76 11.74
N GLU A 99 9.46 -7.65 11.05
CA GLU A 99 9.62 -6.27 11.52
C GLU A 99 8.35 -5.47 11.31
N LYS A 100 8.12 -4.50 12.18
CA LYS A 100 7.02 -3.54 11.99
C LYS A 100 7.41 -2.56 10.89
N GLN A 101 6.79 -2.71 9.73
CA GLN A 101 7.08 -1.84 8.60
C GLN A 101 5.82 -1.54 7.79
N ALA A 102 5.85 -0.42 7.09
CA ALA A 102 4.89 -0.08 6.07
C ALA A 102 5.59 -0.06 4.71
N LEU A 103 4.92 -0.61 3.71
CA LEU A 103 5.34 -0.61 2.32
C LEU A 103 4.31 0.18 1.51
N LEU A 104 4.73 1.22 0.83
CA LEU A 104 3.96 1.88 -0.21
C LEU A 104 4.41 1.30 -1.55
N GLN A 105 3.47 0.89 -2.36
CA GLN A 105 3.73 0.36 -3.70
C GLN A 105 2.98 1.18 -4.74
N ILE A 106 3.70 1.62 -5.76
CA ILE A 106 3.15 2.29 -6.92
C ILE A 106 3.47 1.42 -8.13
N GLN A 107 2.48 1.12 -8.93
CA GLN A 107 2.62 0.25 -10.10
C GLN A 107 1.79 0.77 -11.26
N PHE A 108 2.34 0.71 -12.46
CA PHE A 108 1.64 1.02 -13.70
C PHE A 108 2.23 0.26 -14.88
N ASP A 109 1.39 0.06 -15.88
CA ASP A 109 1.80 -0.45 -17.19
C ASP A 109 1.93 0.75 -18.14
N THR A 110 2.93 0.76 -19.00
CA THR A 110 3.19 1.84 -19.96
C THR A 110 3.78 1.31 -21.24
N ASN A 111 4.10 2.17 -22.21
CA ASN A 111 4.92 1.80 -23.35
C ASN A 111 6.42 1.94 -23.02
N GLU A 112 7.29 1.34 -23.83
CA GLU A 112 8.73 1.30 -23.57
C GLU A 112 9.38 2.70 -23.59
N GLU A 113 8.90 3.57 -24.46
CA GLU A 113 9.43 4.93 -24.64
C GLU A 113 9.14 5.81 -23.41
N MET A 114 8.00 5.62 -22.78
CA MET A 114 7.54 6.42 -21.66
C MET A 114 7.99 5.90 -20.28
N ALA A 115 8.46 4.66 -20.18
CA ALA A 115 8.80 4.07 -18.89
C ALA A 115 9.82 4.92 -18.11
N ASP A 116 10.84 5.43 -18.79
CA ASP A 116 11.89 6.25 -18.17
C ASP A 116 11.43 7.70 -17.89
N GLU A 117 10.44 8.20 -18.63
CA GLU A 117 9.87 9.54 -18.40
C GLU A 117 8.91 9.55 -17.21
N LEU A 118 8.15 8.47 -17.01
CA LEU A 118 7.11 8.41 -15.99
C LEU A 118 7.65 8.10 -14.58
N VAL A 119 8.76 7.36 -14.48
CA VAL A 119 9.37 7.03 -13.19
C VAL A 119 9.70 8.27 -12.34
N PRO A 120 10.35 9.33 -12.84
CA PRO A 120 10.58 10.52 -12.06
C PRO A 120 9.32 11.18 -11.53
N ILE A 121 8.22 11.17 -12.30
CA ILE A 121 6.94 11.76 -11.91
C ILE A 121 6.38 11.09 -10.64
N VAL A 122 6.64 9.79 -10.47
CA VAL A 122 6.22 9.06 -9.26
C VAL A 122 6.82 9.71 -8.01
N PHE A 123 8.10 10.01 -8.02
CA PHE A 123 8.79 10.64 -6.89
C PHE A 123 8.44 12.11 -6.75
N ASP A 124 8.31 12.85 -7.84
CA ASP A 124 7.95 14.27 -7.84
C ASP A 124 6.59 14.51 -7.16
N GLU A 125 5.60 13.65 -7.40
CA GLU A 125 4.28 13.78 -6.76
C GLU A 125 4.33 13.47 -5.26
N ILE A 126 5.16 12.51 -4.82
CA ILE A 126 5.38 12.25 -3.39
C ILE A 126 6.12 13.44 -2.76
N GLU A 127 7.13 13.99 -3.44
CA GLU A 127 7.89 15.14 -2.97
C GLU A 127 7.03 16.40 -2.83
N LYS A 128 6.11 16.63 -3.77
CA LYS A 128 5.14 17.72 -3.66
C LYS A 128 4.28 17.57 -2.41
N ILE A 129 3.76 16.35 -2.12
CA ILE A 129 3.02 16.13 -0.87
C ILE A 129 3.92 16.30 0.35
N ALA A 130 5.17 15.87 0.29
CA ALA A 130 6.14 15.97 1.40
C ALA A 130 6.56 17.41 1.71
N THR A 131 6.48 18.32 0.74
CA THR A 131 6.86 19.74 0.86
C THR A 131 5.67 20.66 1.09
N GLU A 132 4.63 20.51 0.28
CA GLU A 132 3.47 21.41 0.23
C GLU A 132 2.26 20.88 1.02
N GLY A 133 2.25 19.58 1.29
CA GLY A 133 1.09 18.86 1.84
C GLY A 133 0.10 18.40 0.75
N PRO A 134 -0.90 17.60 1.14
CA PRO A 134 -1.95 17.17 0.23
C PRO A 134 -2.99 18.29 -0.01
N GLU A 135 -3.69 18.22 -1.13
CA GLU A 135 -4.81 19.13 -1.38
C GLU A 135 -5.95 18.90 -0.39
N ALA A 136 -6.40 19.98 0.27
CA ALA A 136 -7.43 19.88 1.32
C ALA A 136 -8.74 19.28 0.80
N LYS A 137 -9.11 19.59 -0.45
CA LYS A 137 -10.32 19.05 -1.08
C LYS A 137 -10.22 17.52 -1.22
N ASP A 138 -9.09 17.02 -1.76
CA ASP A 138 -8.89 15.60 -2.00
C ASP A 138 -8.93 14.79 -0.69
N ILE A 139 -8.37 15.33 0.39
CA ILE A 139 -8.40 14.67 1.70
C ILE A 139 -9.80 14.66 2.31
N ASN A 140 -10.55 15.75 2.19
CA ASN A 140 -11.91 15.81 2.72
C ASN A 140 -12.85 14.85 1.97
N ASP A 141 -12.79 14.85 0.65
CA ASP A 141 -13.56 13.92 -0.19
C ASP A 141 -13.19 12.46 0.14
N SER A 142 -11.89 12.18 0.34
CA SER A 142 -11.39 10.86 0.74
C SER A 142 -11.90 10.42 2.11
N ARG A 143 -11.97 11.31 3.09
CA ARG A 143 -12.52 11.00 4.42
C ARG A 143 -13.99 10.61 4.35
N GLU A 144 -14.80 11.40 3.66
CA GLU A 144 -16.22 11.10 3.49
C GLU A 144 -16.42 9.73 2.82
N TYR A 145 -15.69 9.47 1.74
CA TYR A 145 -15.73 8.20 1.04
C TYR A 145 -15.33 7.03 1.95
N LEU A 146 -14.22 7.15 2.68
CA LEU A 146 -13.70 6.10 3.55
C LEU A 146 -14.62 5.80 4.74
N VAL A 147 -15.22 6.82 5.34
CA VAL A 147 -16.21 6.64 6.42
C VAL A 147 -17.44 5.88 5.91
N LYS A 148 -17.94 6.28 4.74
CA LYS A 148 -19.08 5.59 4.10
C LYS A 148 -18.71 4.15 3.73
N GLN A 149 -17.55 3.95 3.12
CA GLN A 149 -17.09 2.62 2.74
C GLN A 149 -16.90 1.73 3.96
N PHE A 150 -16.31 2.23 5.04
CA PHE A 150 -16.13 1.46 6.27
C PHE A 150 -17.44 0.93 6.83
N LYS A 151 -18.50 1.75 6.86
CA LYS A 151 -19.83 1.31 7.29
C LYS A 151 -20.34 0.15 6.42
N ASN A 152 -20.19 0.25 5.11
CA ASN A 152 -20.61 -0.79 4.17
C ASN A 152 -19.81 -2.09 4.33
N THR A 153 -18.49 -1.98 4.60
CA THR A 153 -17.64 -3.17 4.77
C THR A 153 -18.01 -3.99 6.00
N LEU A 154 -18.62 -3.37 7.02
CA LEU A 154 -19.09 -4.09 8.22
C LEU A 154 -20.27 -5.04 7.97
N GLU A 155 -20.91 -4.93 6.81
CA GLU A 155 -21.93 -5.90 6.37
C GLU A 155 -21.32 -7.19 5.81
N ASN A 156 -20.01 -7.21 5.55
CA ASN A 156 -19.32 -8.34 4.95
C ASN A 156 -18.67 -9.24 6.01
N ASN A 157 -18.99 -10.55 5.96
CA ASN A 157 -18.43 -11.55 6.88
C ASN A 157 -16.91 -11.65 6.80
N GLY A 158 -16.29 -11.48 5.61
CA GLY A 158 -14.85 -11.49 5.44
C GLY A 158 -14.17 -10.34 6.20
N THR A 159 -14.80 -9.17 6.22
CA THR A 159 -14.33 -8.04 7.04
C THR A 159 -14.29 -8.39 8.52
N TRP A 160 -15.37 -8.98 9.04
CA TRP A 160 -15.41 -9.41 10.44
C TRP A 160 -14.37 -10.48 10.76
N PHE A 161 -14.16 -11.43 9.85
CA PHE A 161 -13.11 -12.42 10.02
C PHE A 161 -11.73 -11.77 10.13
N GLY A 162 -11.39 -10.85 9.21
CA GLY A 162 -10.12 -10.10 9.25
C GLY A 162 -9.95 -9.28 10.54
N LEU A 163 -11.00 -8.57 10.97
CA LEU A 163 -10.97 -7.77 12.20
C LEU A 163 -10.76 -8.63 13.46
N ILE A 164 -11.40 -9.80 13.52
CA ILE A 164 -11.24 -10.74 14.63
C ILE A 164 -9.84 -11.37 14.62
N ASP A 165 -9.33 -11.73 13.43
CA ASP A 165 -7.98 -12.28 13.29
C ASP A 165 -6.92 -11.24 13.72
N ASP A 166 -7.02 -10.00 13.25
CA ASP A 166 -6.15 -8.90 13.65
C ASP A 166 -6.20 -8.65 15.17
N TYR A 167 -7.39 -8.66 15.76
CA TYR A 167 -7.53 -8.53 17.20
C TYR A 167 -6.86 -9.69 17.96
N ASN A 168 -7.04 -10.93 17.50
CA ASN A 168 -6.44 -12.08 18.13
C ASN A 168 -4.93 -12.10 18.02
N ARG A 169 -4.38 -11.73 16.86
CA ARG A 169 -2.94 -11.73 16.60
C ARG A 169 -2.22 -10.54 17.21
N HIS A 170 -2.79 -9.35 17.10
CA HIS A 170 -2.09 -8.10 17.37
C HIS A 170 -2.67 -7.33 18.54
N LYS A 171 -3.84 -7.79 19.08
CA LYS A 171 -4.60 -7.11 20.13
C LYS A 171 -5.01 -5.68 19.74
N GLN A 172 -5.20 -5.45 18.45
CA GLN A 172 -5.60 -4.16 17.88
C GLN A 172 -7.10 -4.18 17.58
N ASN A 173 -7.83 -3.25 18.19
CA ASN A 173 -9.23 -3.03 17.84
C ASN A 173 -9.33 -2.00 16.70
N LEU A 174 -9.38 -2.51 15.47
CA LEU A 174 -9.45 -1.66 14.27
C LEU A 174 -10.82 -0.98 14.10
N LEU A 175 -11.84 -1.41 14.84
CA LEU A 175 -13.17 -0.79 14.84
C LEU A 175 -13.25 0.41 15.77
N ALA A 176 -12.48 0.39 16.87
CA ALA A 176 -12.54 1.43 17.86
C ALA A 176 -12.08 2.76 17.26
N ASP A 177 -12.93 3.76 17.41
CA ASP A 177 -12.64 5.14 17.03
C ASP A 177 -12.19 5.34 15.56
N TYR A 178 -12.56 4.43 14.62
CA TYR A 178 -12.12 4.52 13.22
C TYR A 178 -12.43 5.90 12.62
N GLU A 179 -13.69 6.30 12.64
CA GLU A 179 -14.15 7.59 12.08
C GLU A 179 -13.52 8.78 12.80
N LYS A 180 -13.47 8.74 14.13
CA LYS A 180 -12.85 9.79 14.94
C LYS A 180 -11.36 9.94 14.64
N THR A 181 -10.64 8.84 14.55
CA THR A 181 -9.20 8.85 14.23
C THR A 181 -8.98 9.37 12.82
N LEU A 182 -9.72 8.86 11.84
CA LEU A 182 -9.60 9.29 10.45
C LEU A 182 -9.84 10.80 10.28
N ASN A 183 -10.88 11.34 10.94
CA ASN A 183 -11.21 12.75 10.90
C ASN A 183 -10.23 13.64 11.67
N SER A 184 -9.48 13.09 12.61
CA SER A 184 -8.49 13.82 13.41
C SER A 184 -7.10 13.89 12.77
N ILE A 185 -6.83 13.13 11.69
CA ILE A 185 -5.54 13.18 11.00
C ILE A 185 -5.40 14.53 10.32
N THR A 186 -4.29 15.21 10.54
CA THR A 186 -4.02 16.52 9.97
C THR A 186 -3.34 16.42 8.60
N TYR A 187 -3.36 17.50 7.82
CA TYR A 187 -2.60 17.58 6.56
C TYR A 187 -1.09 17.49 6.81
N ASP A 188 -0.63 18.06 7.91
CA ASP A 188 0.79 17.98 8.32
C ASP A 188 1.21 16.55 8.60
N GLU A 189 0.36 15.72 9.22
CA GLU A 189 0.68 14.31 9.44
C GLU A 189 0.80 13.52 8.13
N ILE A 190 0.00 13.86 7.12
CA ILE A 190 0.09 13.24 5.79
C ILE A 190 1.38 13.69 5.09
N ARG A 191 1.68 15.00 5.13
CA ARG A 191 2.92 15.58 4.62
C ARG A 191 4.14 14.92 5.27
N ASP A 192 4.16 14.87 6.59
CA ASP A 192 5.29 14.34 7.35
C ASP A 192 5.48 12.84 7.11
N LEU A 193 4.39 12.09 6.85
CA LEU A 193 4.47 10.68 6.46
C LEU A 193 5.09 10.52 5.06
N ALA A 194 4.68 11.33 4.08
CA ALA A 194 5.28 11.34 2.76
C ALA A 194 6.78 11.67 2.83
N LYS A 195 7.15 12.67 3.63
CA LYS A 195 8.55 13.02 3.87
C LYS A 195 9.33 11.87 4.50
N LYS A 196 8.79 11.19 5.50
CA LYS A 196 9.44 10.03 6.13
C LYS A 196 9.67 8.89 5.14
N LEU A 197 8.74 8.65 4.21
CA LEU A 197 8.90 7.65 3.16
C LEU A 197 10.11 7.97 2.29
N LEU A 198 10.24 9.21 1.82
CA LEU A 198 11.37 9.66 1.01
C LEU A 198 12.68 9.63 1.82
N ASP A 199 12.68 10.18 3.02
CA ASP A 199 13.86 10.28 3.89
C ASP A 199 14.37 8.89 4.33
N SER A 200 13.54 7.85 4.28
CA SER A 200 13.97 6.48 4.56
C SER A 200 15.07 6.01 3.60
N GLY A 201 15.09 6.55 2.38
CA GLY A 201 16.02 6.17 1.32
C GLY A 201 15.87 4.71 0.88
N ASN A 202 14.88 3.99 1.39
CA ASN A 202 14.64 2.59 1.03
C ASN A 202 13.66 2.52 -0.13
N VAL A 203 14.19 2.31 -1.32
CA VAL A 203 13.44 2.23 -2.57
C VAL A 203 13.84 0.97 -3.33
N ILE A 204 12.85 0.20 -3.74
CA ILE A 204 13.04 -0.88 -4.70
C ILE A 204 12.27 -0.50 -5.96
N GLN A 205 12.99 -0.20 -7.01
CA GLN A 205 12.43 0.09 -8.33
C GLN A 205 12.63 -1.13 -9.22
N VAL A 206 11.55 -1.58 -9.84
CA VAL A 206 11.60 -2.69 -10.79
C VAL A 206 10.95 -2.24 -12.08
N THR A 207 11.70 -2.30 -13.18
CA THR A 207 11.19 -2.05 -14.53
C THR A 207 11.32 -3.35 -15.32
N MET A 208 10.20 -3.88 -15.78
CA MET A 208 10.15 -5.04 -16.67
C MET A 208 9.82 -4.55 -18.06
N ARG A 209 10.69 -4.86 -19.03
CA ARG A 209 10.53 -4.46 -20.42
C ARG A 209 10.28 -5.68 -21.32
N PRO A 210 9.61 -5.52 -22.48
CA PRO A 210 9.51 -6.57 -23.47
C PRO A 210 10.89 -7.02 -23.95
N GLU A 211 11.05 -8.30 -24.24
CA GLU A 211 12.17 -8.76 -25.03
C GLU A 211 12.15 -8.12 -26.43
N ALA A 212 13.34 -7.83 -26.96
CA ALA A 212 13.43 -7.37 -28.35
C ALA A 212 12.82 -8.44 -29.26
N GLN A 213 11.82 -8.06 -30.04
CA GLN A 213 11.33 -8.99 -31.06
C GLN A 213 12.44 -9.21 -32.08
N PRO A 214 12.70 -10.47 -32.49
CA PRO A 214 13.59 -10.71 -33.61
C PRO A 214 13.08 -9.89 -34.82
N GLU A 215 13.95 -9.14 -35.45
CA GLU A 215 13.61 -8.52 -36.72
C GLU A 215 13.03 -9.59 -37.61
N ALA A 216 11.80 -9.39 -38.08
CA ALA A 216 11.23 -10.27 -39.09
C ALA A 216 12.11 -10.09 -40.33
N ASP A 217 12.88 -11.13 -40.68
CA ASP A 217 13.60 -11.19 -41.94
C ASP A 217 12.56 -10.97 -43.07
N GLU A 218 12.65 -9.82 -43.76
CA GLU A 218 11.89 -9.52 -44.98
C GLU A 218 12.34 -10.39 -46.16
#